data_56acfc7785656c6bbe2691833c7dec40
#
_entry.id   56acfc7785656c6bbe2691833c7dec40
#
_cell.length_a   1.000
_cell.length_b   1.000
_cell.length_c   1.000
_cell.angle_alpha   90.00
_cell.angle_beta   90.00
_cell.angle_gamma   90.00
#
_symmetry.space_group_name_H-M   'P 1'
#
loop_
_entity.id
_entity.type
_entity.pdbx_description
1 polymer ?
#
loop_
_entity_poly.entity_id
_entity_poly.type
_entity_poly.pdbx_seq_one_letter_code
_entity_poly.pdbx_strand_id
1 'polypeptide(L)'
;MPTTHNEQTDSLNRDSQAYWNKRATTFTRDATSDYERWLLDLLALEAGEEVLDMGCATGTLAVPLARAGQRVHGCDFAEAMLVILDERATAENLPITSHLLAWEDDWENAGLGENSVDVAFASRSLMSGDVPACVRKLDAATRSRAAVVVPDSLLPSRDPRLLTYLGRTARPPRIVRDVTRALAAMGRTPVGARTQTFRPMRFSSVDEARADLRRLAGPEPFTAREHRLFDAYAAQHFVRRAAESPSGEPSEMWVLDYKLPVTWVFIGWRTGPSAWA
;
A
#
# COMPACT_ATOMS: atom_id res chain seq x y z
N MET A 1 -23.01 34.26 4.73
CA MET A 1 -22.85 33.23 3.67
C MET A 1 -21.57 32.46 3.96
N PRO A 2 -21.60 31.28 4.53
CA PRO A 2 -20.37 30.46 4.64
C PRO A 2 -20.23 29.63 3.38
N THR A 3 -19.04 29.66 2.84
CA THR A 3 -18.54 29.03 1.62
C THR A 3 -18.48 27.52 1.76
N THR A 4 -19.31 26.82 0.98
CA THR A 4 -19.22 25.38 0.70
C THR A 4 -18.06 25.12 -0.27
N HIS A 5 -16.84 25.03 0.25
CA HIS A 5 -15.68 24.63 -0.52
C HIS A 5 -14.80 23.79 0.39
N ASN A 6 -14.96 22.47 0.44
CA ASN A 6 -13.84 21.60 0.84
C ASN A 6 -14.07 20.07 0.80
N GLU A 7 -15.26 19.55 0.50
CA GLU A 7 -15.45 18.09 0.55
C GLU A 7 -15.02 17.35 -0.74
N GLN A 8 -14.97 18.04 -1.87
CA GLN A 8 -14.58 17.44 -3.16
C GLN A 8 -13.07 17.40 -3.40
N THR A 9 -12.29 18.25 -2.74
CA THR A 9 -10.82 18.30 -2.85
C THR A 9 -10.13 17.23 -2.01
N ASP A 10 -10.74 16.77 -0.94
CA ASP A 10 -10.11 15.81 0.01
C ASP A 10 -10.05 14.37 -0.53
N SER A 11 -10.95 13.98 -1.43
CA SER A 11 -10.93 12.64 -2.05
C SER A 11 -9.89 12.49 -3.17
N LEU A 12 -9.51 13.59 -3.83
CA LEU A 12 -8.50 13.64 -4.88
C LEU A 12 -7.06 13.69 -4.32
N ASN A 13 -6.89 13.93 -3.03
CA ASN A 13 -5.60 14.25 -2.43
C ASN A 13 -5.03 13.13 -1.53
N ARG A 14 -5.59 11.91 -1.57
CA ARG A 14 -5.12 10.78 -0.73
C ARG A 14 -3.73 10.25 -1.08
N ASP A 15 -3.23 10.59 -2.27
CA ASP A 15 -1.90 10.23 -2.71
C ASP A 15 -0.95 11.43 -2.65
N SER A 16 -1.34 12.49 -1.92
CA SER A 16 -0.49 13.65 -1.71
C SER A 16 0.48 13.43 -0.56
N GLN A 17 1.64 14.06 -0.66
CA GLN A 17 2.64 14.11 0.42
C GLN A 17 2.01 14.59 1.74
N ALA A 18 1.16 15.64 1.70
CA ALA A 18 0.48 16.16 2.87
C ALA A 18 -0.44 15.14 3.56
N TYR A 19 -1.16 14.33 2.79
CA TYR A 19 -1.99 13.26 3.33
C TYR A 19 -1.14 12.20 4.05
N TRP A 20 -0.06 11.73 3.43
CA TRP A 20 0.81 10.71 4.02
C TRP A 20 1.61 11.24 5.20
N ASN A 21 2.09 12.48 5.16
CA ASN A 21 2.70 13.13 6.31
C ASN A 21 1.77 13.17 7.54
N LYS A 22 0.50 13.53 7.34
CA LYS A 22 -0.50 13.51 8.42
C LYS A 22 -0.75 12.10 8.97
N ARG A 23 -0.64 11.07 8.14
CA ARG A 23 -0.87 9.67 8.54
C ARG A 23 0.31 9.01 9.22
N ALA A 24 1.50 9.56 9.14
CA ALA A 24 2.73 8.89 9.59
C ALA A 24 2.63 8.38 11.03
N THR A 25 2.13 9.20 11.97
CA THR A 25 2.01 8.84 13.39
C THR A 25 1.06 7.68 13.67
N THR A 26 0.10 7.41 12.77
CA THR A 26 -0.89 6.33 12.91
C THR A 26 -0.58 5.13 12.01
N PHE A 27 0.50 5.19 11.23
CA PHE A 27 0.85 4.17 10.23
C PHE A 27 1.83 3.12 10.75
N THR A 28 2.50 3.39 11.86
CA THR A 28 3.52 2.49 12.45
C THR A 28 2.89 1.16 12.89
N ARG A 29 3.54 0.06 12.53
CA ARG A 29 3.18 -1.30 12.92
C ARG A 29 4.42 -2.00 13.47
N ASP A 30 4.29 -2.58 14.66
CA ASP A 30 5.43 -3.21 15.34
C ASP A 30 5.54 -4.72 15.09
N ALA A 31 4.47 -5.36 14.62
CA ALA A 31 4.45 -6.79 14.37
C ALA A 31 4.43 -7.12 12.87
N THR A 32 5.27 -8.08 12.47
CA THR A 32 5.27 -8.62 11.11
C THR A 32 3.99 -9.42 10.87
N SER A 33 3.17 -8.98 9.93
CA SER A 33 1.93 -9.63 9.54
C SER A 33 2.18 -10.83 8.61
N ASP A 34 1.13 -11.66 8.38
CA ASP A 34 1.19 -12.74 7.39
C ASP A 34 1.52 -12.23 5.97
N TYR A 35 1.06 -11.01 5.65
CA TYR A 35 1.39 -10.37 4.38
C TYR A 35 2.89 -10.06 4.25
N GLU A 36 3.48 -9.51 5.29
CA GLU A 36 4.90 -9.16 5.29
C GLU A 36 5.77 -10.42 5.20
N ARG A 37 5.45 -11.48 5.99
CA ARG A 37 6.14 -12.77 5.87
C ARG A 37 6.05 -13.33 4.45
N TRP A 38 4.84 -13.37 3.88
CA TRP A 38 4.60 -13.83 2.51
C TRP A 38 5.45 -13.07 1.48
N LEU A 39 5.57 -11.73 1.62
CA LEU A 39 6.38 -10.94 0.70
C LEU A 39 7.87 -11.19 0.89
N LEU A 40 8.35 -11.24 2.14
CA LEU A 40 9.76 -11.52 2.44
C LEU A 40 10.19 -12.90 1.90
N ASP A 41 9.35 -13.92 2.04
CA ASP A 41 9.58 -15.25 1.46
C ASP A 41 9.69 -15.18 -0.07
N LEU A 42 8.82 -14.42 -0.74
CA LEU A 42 8.84 -14.28 -2.20
C LEU A 42 10.03 -13.46 -2.70
N LEU A 43 10.53 -12.49 -1.94
CA LEU A 43 11.74 -11.75 -2.31
C LEU A 43 12.97 -12.64 -2.29
N ALA A 44 12.96 -13.75 -1.55
CA ALA A 44 14.00 -14.77 -1.50
C ALA A 44 15.41 -14.14 -1.37
N LEU A 45 15.58 -13.26 -0.37
CA LEU A 45 16.80 -12.49 -0.21
C LEU A 45 17.96 -13.37 0.30
N GLU A 46 19.13 -13.16 -0.27
CA GLU A 46 20.37 -13.75 0.19
C GLU A 46 21.03 -12.86 1.25
N ALA A 47 21.83 -13.47 2.12
CA ALA A 47 22.50 -12.73 3.18
C ALA A 47 23.42 -11.64 2.62
N GLY A 48 23.30 -10.41 3.12
CA GLY A 48 24.13 -9.28 2.73
C GLY A 48 23.74 -8.58 1.44
N GLU A 49 22.65 -8.98 0.77
CA GLU A 49 22.13 -8.24 -0.37
C GLU A 49 21.72 -6.82 0.02
N GLU A 50 21.94 -5.90 -0.89
CA GLU A 50 21.52 -4.51 -0.80
C GLU A 50 20.15 -4.33 -1.43
N VAL A 51 19.23 -3.76 -0.66
CA VAL A 51 17.79 -3.78 -1.01
C VAL A 51 17.23 -2.38 -1.08
N LEU A 52 16.46 -2.08 -2.12
CA LEU A 52 15.68 -0.85 -2.24
C LEU A 52 14.20 -1.13 -2.00
N ASP A 53 13.61 -0.48 -0.99
CA ASP A 53 12.17 -0.49 -0.67
C ASP A 53 11.56 0.84 -1.10
N MET A 54 10.88 0.87 -2.27
CA MET A 54 10.27 2.08 -2.81
C MET A 54 8.84 2.26 -2.29
N GLY A 55 8.63 3.33 -1.52
CA GLY A 55 7.43 3.59 -0.73
C GLY A 55 7.47 2.83 0.59
N CYS A 56 8.61 2.94 1.28
CA CYS A 56 8.91 2.19 2.51
C CYS A 56 8.08 2.63 3.72
N ALA A 57 7.42 3.78 3.65
CA ALA A 57 6.67 4.40 4.75
C ALA A 57 7.52 4.45 6.04
N THR A 58 6.96 4.07 7.18
CA THR A 58 7.65 4.03 8.47
C THR A 58 8.55 2.79 8.66
N GLY A 59 8.90 2.09 7.56
CA GLY A 59 9.77 0.93 7.59
C GLY A 59 9.08 -0.39 7.88
N THR A 60 7.83 -0.55 7.43
CA THR A 60 7.07 -1.81 7.64
C THR A 60 7.81 -3.05 7.12
N LEU A 61 8.53 -2.92 5.99
CA LEU A 61 9.37 -3.97 5.41
C LEU A 61 10.86 -3.69 5.63
N ALA A 62 11.30 -2.44 5.51
CA ALA A 62 12.69 -2.05 5.65
C ALA A 62 13.29 -2.47 7.01
N VAL A 63 12.56 -2.29 8.13
CA VAL A 63 13.04 -2.65 9.46
C VAL A 63 13.22 -4.17 9.62
N PRO A 64 12.24 -5.05 9.33
CA PRO A 64 12.47 -6.49 9.42
C PRO A 64 13.56 -6.98 8.46
N LEU A 65 13.73 -6.40 7.27
CA LEU A 65 14.83 -6.71 6.36
C LEU A 65 16.19 -6.36 6.97
N ALA A 66 16.33 -5.18 7.52
CA ALA A 66 17.56 -4.76 8.16
C ALA A 66 17.91 -5.59 9.41
N ARG A 67 16.90 -5.98 10.21
CA ARG A 67 17.07 -6.94 11.32
C ARG A 67 17.54 -8.31 10.84
N ALA A 68 17.16 -8.72 9.64
CA ALA A 68 17.64 -9.96 9.00
C ALA A 68 19.05 -9.84 8.39
N GLY A 69 19.69 -8.67 8.49
CA GLY A 69 21.08 -8.42 8.05
C GLY A 69 21.22 -7.83 6.66
N GLN A 70 20.13 -7.39 6.04
CA GLN A 70 20.18 -6.68 4.76
C GLN A 70 20.57 -5.20 4.95
N ARG A 71 21.30 -4.64 3.98
CA ARG A 71 21.44 -3.19 3.86
C ARG A 71 20.26 -2.64 3.07
N VAL A 72 19.52 -1.71 3.65
CA VAL A 72 18.24 -1.25 3.08
C VAL A 72 18.28 0.23 2.73
N HIS A 73 17.94 0.55 1.49
CA HIS A 73 17.60 1.89 1.04
C HIS A 73 16.08 2.05 1.10
N GLY A 74 15.60 2.77 2.12
CA GLY A 74 14.18 3.06 2.30
C GLY A 74 13.81 4.37 1.60
N CYS A 75 13.03 4.32 0.54
CA CYS A 75 12.60 5.50 -0.21
C CYS A 75 11.13 5.79 0.04
N ASP A 76 10.80 7.03 0.36
CA ASP A 76 9.42 7.50 0.44
C ASP A 76 9.36 9.00 0.08
N PHE A 77 8.25 9.44 -0.49
CA PHE A 77 8.04 10.85 -0.83
C PHE A 77 7.47 11.66 0.34
N ALA A 78 7.06 11.01 1.43
CA ALA A 78 6.49 11.62 2.62
C ALA A 78 7.55 11.72 3.73
N GLU A 79 8.09 12.91 3.96
CA GLU A 79 9.15 13.18 4.93
C GLU A 79 8.83 12.67 6.34
N ALA A 80 7.59 12.88 6.82
CA ALA A 80 7.18 12.42 8.15
C ALA A 80 7.21 10.88 8.30
N MET A 81 7.10 10.11 7.21
CA MET A 81 7.30 8.67 7.22
C MET A 81 8.76 8.32 7.48
N LEU A 82 9.66 9.01 6.80
CA LEU A 82 11.10 8.78 6.91
C LEU A 82 11.65 9.18 8.26
N VAL A 83 11.15 10.26 8.87
CA VAL A 83 11.52 10.64 10.25
C VAL A 83 11.27 9.47 11.21
N ILE A 84 10.11 8.82 11.13
CA ILE A 84 9.79 7.66 11.98
C ILE A 84 10.67 6.45 11.62
N LEU A 85 10.96 6.23 10.34
CA LEU A 85 11.89 5.19 9.91
C LEU A 85 13.28 5.39 10.50
N ASP A 86 13.80 6.62 10.43
CA ASP A 86 15.13 6.98 10.93
C ASP A 86 15.23 6.85 12.46
N GLU A 87 14.18 7.24 13.18
CA GLU A 87 14.09 7.02 14.63
C GLU A 87 14.19 5.54 14.98
N ARG A 88 13.45 4.68 14.26
CA ARG A 88 13.47 3.21 14.45
C ARG A 88 14.83 2.61 14.08
N ALA A 89 15.40 3.02 12.95
CA ALA A 89 16.71 2.56 12.50
C ALA A 89 17.80 2.93 13.51
N THR A 90 17.78 4.16 14.02
CA THR A 90 18.73 4.65 15.02
C THR A 90 18.59 3.91 16.35
N ALA A 91 17.34 3.71 16.83
CA ALA A 91 17.08 3.05 18.10
C ALA A 91 17.61 1.61 18.16
N GLU A 92 17.65 0.92 17.02
CA GLU A 92 18.10 -0.47 16.90
C GLU A 92 19.47 -0.60 16.17
N ASN A 93 20.12 0.50 15.81
CA ASN A 93 21.37 0.52 15.02
C ASN A 93 21.27 -0.33 13.75
N LEU A 94 20.19 -0.16 12.99
CA LEU A 94 19.91 -0.93 11.77
C LEU A 94 20.62 -0.31 10.55
N PRO A 95 21.10 -1.12 9.59
CA PRO A 95 21.72 -0.66 8.35
C PRO A 95 20.66 -0.19 7.32
N ILE A 96 19.94 0.87 7.66
CA ILE A 96 18.93 1.52 6.81
C ILE A 96 19.44 2.91 6.45
N THR A 97 19.37 3.25 5.16
CA THR A 97 19.55 4.61 4.64
C THR A 97 18.22 5.09 4.08
N SER A 98 17.67 6.17 4.62
CA SER A 98 16.43 6.76 4.13
C SER A 98 16.69 7.77 3.00
N HIS A 99 15.77 7.84 2.04
CA HIS A 99 15.82 8.76 0.92
C HIS A 99 14.47 9.42 0.72
N LEU A 100 14.40 10.74 0.81
CA LEU A 100 13.21 11.49 0.42
C LEU A 100 13.14 11.50 -1.11
N LEU A 101 12.36 10.57 -1.67
CA LEU A 101 12.37 10.26 -3.09
C LEU A 101 10.98 9.83 -3.56
N ALA A 102 10.48 10.50 -4.60
CA ALA A 102 9.26 10.12 -5.30
C ALA A 102 9.55 9.25 -6.54
N TRP A 103 8.51 8.67 -7.13
CA TRP A 103 8.61 7.92 -8.38
C TRP A 103 9.07 8.80 -9.55
N GLU A 104 8.72 10.08 -9.53
CA GLU A 104 8.99 11.06 -10.58
C GLU A 104 10.39 11.65 -10.50
N ASP A 105 11.03 11.59 -9.33
CA ASP A 105 12.35 12.18 -9.08
C ASP A 105 13.48 11.49 -9.86
N ASP A 106 14.61 12.14 -9.92
CA ASP A 106 15.84 11.60 -10.50
C ASP A 106 16.55 10.69 -9.47
N TRP A 107 16.47 9.39 -9.70
CA TRP A 107 17.04 8.37 -8.82
C TRP A 107 18.58 8.29 -8.92
N GLU A 108 19.18 8.69 -10.06
CA GLU A 108 20.63 8.75 -10.20
C GLU A 108 21.25 9.78 -9.25
N ASN A 109 20.64 10.96 -9.16
CA ASN A 109 21.05 12.00 -8.22
C ASN A 109 20.95 11.59 -6.74
N ALA A 110 20.07 10.64 -6.42
CA ALA A 110 19.95 10.04 -5.09
C ALA A 110 20.92 8.87 -4.85
N GLY A 111 21.77 8.52 -5.83
CA GLY A 111 22.66 7.37 -5.78
C GLY A 111 21.97 6.02 -5.98
N LEU A 112 20.73 6.04 -6.48
CA LEU A 112 19.89 4.86 -6.71
C LEU A 112 19.64 4.64 -8.22
N GLY A 113 20.62 4.99 -9.04
CA GLY A 113 20.59 4.80 -10.48
C GLY A 113 20.86 3.36 -10.90
N GLU A 114 21.44 3.21 -12.09
CA GLU A 114 21.63 1.89 -12.73
C GLU A 114 22.52 0.97 -11.87
N ASN A 115 22.03 -0.27 -11.64
CA ASN A 115 22.75 -1.31 -10.89
C ASN A 115 23.20 -0.89 -9.48
N SER A 116 22.48 0.00 -8.81
CA SER A 116 22.83 0.52 -7.48
C SER A 116 22.59 -0.49 -6.34
N VAL A 117 21.59 -1.36 -6.47
CA VAL A 117 21.22 -2.35 -5.44
C VAL A 117 21.14 -3.77 -6.03
N ASP A 118 21.10 -4.81 -5.18
CA ASP A 118 20.92 -6.18 -5.64
C ASP A 118 19.46 -6.47 -5.95
N VAL A 119 18.56 -6.01 -5.07
CA VAL A 119 17.11 -6.23 -5.17
C VAL A 119 16.36 -4.92 -4.99
N ALA A 120 15.39 -4.64 -5.85
CA ALA A 120 14.51 -3.49 -5.70
C ALA A 120 13.05 -3.95 -5.67
N PHE A 121 12.25 -3.39 -4.77
CA PHE A 121 10.82 -3.69 -4.77
C PHE A 121 9.96 -2.48 -4.39
N ALA A 122 8.67 -2.58 -4.75
CA ALA A 122 7.64 -1.62 -4.35
C ALA A 122 6.41 -2.38 -3.87
N SER A 123 6.10 -2.26 -2.58
CA SER A 123 5.00 -2.97 -1.95
C SER A 123 3.83 -2.04 -1.65
N ARG A 124 2.76 -2.14 -2.44
CA ARG A 124 1.52 -1.35 -2.29
C ARG A 124 1.74 0.17 -2.44
N SER A 125 2.82 0.56 -3.08
CA SER A 125 3.30 1.93 -3.24
C SER A 125 3.42 2.38 -4.71
N LEU A 126 3.10 1.51 -5.68
CA LEU A 126 3.12 1.85 -7.10
C LEU A 126 1.87 2.67 -7.45
N MET A 127 1.91 3.98 -7.13
CA MET A 127 0.80 4.93 -7.22
C MET A 127 1.08 6.05 -8.24
N SER A 128 1.99 5.84 -9.18
CA SER A 128 2.29 6.81 -10.24
C SER A 128 1.34 6.72 -11.44
N GLY A 129 1.16 7.83 -12.14
CA GLY A 129 0.43 7.88 -13.42
C GLY A 129 1.16 7.17 -14.57
N ASP A 130 2.49 6.96 -14.46
CA ASP A 130 3.33 6.28 -15.45
C ASP A 130 3.91 4.97 -14.89
N VAL A 131 3.08 3.95 -14.80
CA VAL A 131 3.49 2.60 -14.35
C VAL A 131 4.66 2.04 -15.16
N PRO A 132 4.71 2.15 -16.51
CA PRO A 132 5.87 1.72 -17.29
C PRO A 132 7.17 2.40 -16.87
N ALA A 133 7.17 3.70 -16.58
CA ALA A 133 8.36 4.41 -16.12
C ALA A 133 8.83 3.90 -14.75
N CYS A 134 7.91 3.67 -13.81
CA CYS A 134 8.24 3.10 -12.50
C CYS A 134 8.88 1.71 -12.61
N VAL A 135 8.31 0.84 -13.44
CA VAL A 135 8.86 -0.51 -13.68
C VAL A 135 10.27 -0.44 -14.28
N ARG A 136 10.50 0.46 -15.25
CA ARG A 136 11.86 0.68 -15.81
C ARG A 136 12.85 1.17 -14.76
N LYS A 137 12.45 2.07 -13.86
CA LYS A 137 13.33 2.56 -12.79
C LYS A 137 13.74 1.43 -11.83
N LEU A 138 12.78 0.60 -11.39
CA LEU A 138 13.11 -0.59 -10.58
C LEU A 138 14.03 -1.56 -11.34
N ASP A 139 13.77 -1.82 -12.62
CA ASP A 139 14.60 -2.70 -13.45
C ASP A 139 16.03 -2.16 -13.58
N ALA A 140 16.19 -0.87 -13.84
CA ALA A 140 17.49 -0.23 -13.98
C ALA A 140 18.29 -0.20 -12.67
N ALA A 141 17.63 0.08 -11.55
CA ALA A 141 18.29 0.19 -10.25
C ALA A 141 18.85 -1.13 -9.73
N THR A 142 18.37 -2.29 -10.21
CA THR A 142 18.74 -3.58 -9.63
C THR A 142 19.67 -4.42 -10.48
N ARG A 143 20.66 -5.04 -9.82
CA ARG A 143 21.62 -5.98 -10.43
C ARG A 143 21.04 -7.38 -10.66
N SER A 144 20.08 -7.82 -9.84
CA SER A 144 19.62 -9.21 -9.90
C SER A 144 18.12 -9.37 -10.14
N ARG A 145 17.27 -8.78 -9.31
CA ARG A 145 15.83 -8.97 -9.41
C ARG A 145 15.03 -7.79 -8.85
N ALA A 146 13.84 -7.58 -9.40
CA ALA A 146 12.92 -6.58 -8.91
C ALA A 146 11.51 -7.14 -8.76
N ALA A 147 10.69 -6.50 -7.92
CA ALA A 147 9.32 -6.92 -7.70
C ALA A 147 8.38 -5.74 -7.39
N VAL A 148 7.11 -5.92 -7.72
CA VAL A 148 6.04 -5.03 -7.24
C VAL A 148 4.91 -5.85 -6.64
N VAL A 149 4.24 -5.28 -5.63
CA VAL A 149 2.97 -5.82 -5.12
C VAL A 149 1.87 -4.80 -5.34
N VAL A 150 0.89 -5.20 -6.11
CA VAL A 150 -0.20 -4.33 -6.59
C VAL A 150 -1.57 -4.97 -6.34
N PRO A 151 -2.67 -4.18 -6.28
CA PRO A 151 -4.02 -4.76 -6.16
C PRO A 151 -4.39 -5.52 -7.45
N ASP A 152 -5.10 -6.66 -7.28
CA ASP A 152 -5.49 -7.52 -8.41
C ASP A 152 -6.79 -7.05 -9.07
N SER A 153 -7.92 -7.51 -8.54
CA SER A 153 -9.23 -7.40 -9.20
C SER A 153 -10.03 -6.18 -8.76
N LEU A 154 -9.72 -5.62 -7.60
CA LEU A 154 -10.41 -4.49 -7.02
C LEU A 154 -9.44 -3.62 -6.22
N LEU A 155 -9.60 -2.29 -6.33
CA LEU A 155 -8.84 -1.37 -5.50
C LEU A 155 -9.17 -1.57 -4.01
N PRO A 156 -8.18 -1.44 -3.11
CA PRO A 156 -8.41 -1.52 -1.66
C PRO A 156 -9.43 -0.50 -1.12
N SER A 157 -9.70 0.53 -1.93
CA SER A 157 -10.70 1.58 -1.63
C SER A 157 -12.12 1.23 -2.09
N ARG A 158 -12.41 -0.02 -2.43
CA ARG A 158 -13.74 -0.48 -2.87
C ARG A 158 -14.20 -1.66 -2.03
N ASP A 159 -15.51 -1.75 -1.82
CA ASP A 159 -16.16 -2.91 -1.22
C ASP A 159 -16.99 -3.66 -2.28
N PRO A 160 -16.60 -4.88 -2.66
CA PRO A 160 -17.30 -5.63 -3.69
C PRO A 160 -18.72 -6.01 -3.31
N ARG A 161 -19.00 -6.24 -2.01
CA ARG A 161 -20.35 -6.59 -1.52
C ARG A 161 -21.29 -5.40 -1.62
N LEU A 162 -20.82 -4.23 -1.14
CA LEU A 162 -21.59 -2.99 -1.24
C LEU A 162 -21.85 -2.63 -2.70
N LEU A 163 -20.85 -2.71 -3.57
CA LEU A 163 -21.00 -2.42 -4.99
C LEU A 163 -22.05 -3.33 -5.63
N THR A 164 -21.99 -4.62 -5.38
CA THR A 164 -23.00 -5.59 -5.88
C THR A 164 -24.39 -5.25 -5.36
N TYR A 165 -24.54 -4.94 -4.07
CA TYR A 165 -25.81 -4.58 -3.46
C TYR A 165 -26.42 -3.29 -4.05
N LEU A 166 -25.59 -2.31 -4.37
CA LEU A 166 -26.00 -1.08 -5.04
C LEU A 166 -26.30 -1.26 -6.54
N GLY A 167 -25.97 -2.42 -7.12
CA GLY A 167 -26.06 -2.67 -8.56
C GLY A 167 -24.95 -1.98 -9.36
N ARG A 168 -23.84 -1.63 -8.70
CA ARG A 168 -22.66 -1.02 -9.33
C ARG A 168 -21.67 -2.10 -9.77
N THR A 169 -21.03 -1.86 -10.92
CA THR A 169 -19.95 -2.71 -11.40
C THR A 169 -18.60 -2.04 -11.12
N ALA A 170 -17.76 -2.70 -10.35
CA ALA A 170 -16.39 -2.25 -10.14
C ALA A 170 -15.55 -2.52 -11.41
N ARG A 171 -14.78 -1.52 -11.84
CA ARG A 171 -13.76 -1.73 -12.88
C ARG A 171 -12.49 -2.23 -12.20
N PRO A 172 -11.91 -3.35 -12.67
CA PRO A 172 -10.64 -3.81 -12.14
C PRO A 172 -9.54 -2.77 -12.42
N PRO A 173 -8.58 -2.61 -11.51
CA PRO A 173 -7.43 -1.76 -11.77
C PRO A 173 -6.63 -2.31 -12.95
N ARG A 174 -6.06 -1.41 -13.75
CA ARG A 174 -5.26 -1.81 -14.90
C ARG A 174 -3.81 -2.14 -14.55
N ILE A 175 -3.43 -1.89 -13.31
CA ILE A 175 -2.03 -1.88 -12.87
C ILE A 175 -1.30 -3.20 -13.12
N VAL A 176 -1.92 -4.37 -12.85
CA VAL A 176 -1.32 -5.68 -13.16
C VAL A 176 -1.00 -5.80 -14.65
N ARG A 177 -1.96 -5.41 -15.50
CA ARG A 177 -1.79 -5.43 -16.95
C ARG A 177 -0.72 -4.45 -17.41
N ASP A 178 -0.68 -3.25 -16.83
CA ASP A 178 0.26 -2.21 -17.24
C ASP A 178 1.70 -2.57 -16.82
N VAL A 179 1.88 -3.18 -15.63
CA VAL A 179 3.16 -3.78 -15.21
C VAL A 179 3.59 -4.91 -16.15
N THR A 180 2.71 -5.87 -16.41
CA THR A 180 3.08 -7.02 -17.27
C THR A 180 3.40 -6.62 -18.71
N ARG A 181 2.72 -5.59 -19.23
CA ARG A 181 3.04 -5.02 -20.55
C ARG A 181 4.40 -4.30 -20.57
N ALA A 182 4.72 -3.54 -19.51
CA ALA A 182 6.01 -2.89 -19.40
C ALA A 182 7.14 -3.93 -19.36
N LEU A 183 6.99 -4.99 -18.57
CA LEU A 183 7.95 -6.09 -18.50
C LEU A 183 8.13 -6.81 -19.84
N ALA A 184 7.03 -7.12 -20.53
CA ALA A 184 7.08 -7.73 -21.86
C ALA A 184 7.80 -6.83 -22.89
N ALA A 185 7.58 -5.52 -22.84
CA ALA A 185 8.27 -4.57 -23.71
C ALA A 185 9.79 -4.49 -23.45
N MET A 186 10.24 -4.82 -22.23
CA MET A 186 11.66 -4.92 -21.85
C MET A 186 12.24 -6.34 -22.04
N GLY A 187 11.47 -7.28 -22.57
CA GLY A 187 11.89 -8.68 -22.71
C GLY A 187 12.02 -9.42 -21.38
N ARG A 188 11.38 -8.93 -20.30
CA ARG A 188 11.40 -9.58 -18.99
C ARG A 188 10.26 -10.58 -18.85
N THR A 189 10.57 -11.74 -18.25
CA THR A 189 9.57 -12.78 -17.92
C THR A 189 9.17 -12.66 -16.46
N PRO A 190 7.92 -12.28 -16.16
CA PRO A 190 7.47 -12.16 -14.78
C PRO A 190 7.13 -13.52 -14.17
N VAL A 191 7.37 -13.62 -12.84
CA VAL A 191 6.77 -14.64 -11.97
C VAL A 191 5.70 -13.97 -11.10
N GLY A 192 4.68 -14.72 -10.69
CA GLY A 192 3.56 -14.15 -9.95
C GLY A 192 3.07 -15.03 -8.81
N ALA A 193 2.65 -14.37 -7.74
CA ALA A 193 1.95 -14.99 -6.62
C ALA A 193 0.80 -14.11 -6.15
N ARG A 194 -0.18 -14.69 -5.45
CA ARG A 194 -1.32 -13.94 -4.90
C ARG A 194 -1.47 -14.23 -3.42
N THR A 195 -1.90 -13.19 -2.71
CA THR A 195 -2.34 -13.32 -1.32
C THR A 195 -3.57 -12.46 -1.08
N GLN A 196 -4.25 -12.72 0.02
CA GLN A 196 -5.39 -11.92 0.44
C GLN A 196 -5.18 -11.42 1.85
N THR A 197 -5.41 -10.12 2.04
CA THR A 197 -5.47 -9.49 3.35
C THR A 197 -6.90 -9.06 3.66
N PHE A 198 -7.17 -8.81 4.93
CA PHE A 198 -8.48 -8.35 5.37
C PHE A 198 -8.35 -7.01 6.10
N ARG A 199 -9.08 -6.02 5.60
CA ARG A 199 -9.13 -4.71 6.23
C ARG A 199 -10.13 -4.75 7.39
N PRO A 200 -9.71 -4.51 8.64
CA PRO A 200 -10.64 -4.30 9.73
C PRO A 200 -11.34 -2.95 9.56
N MET A 201 -12.65 -2.95 9.73
CA MET A 201 -13.50 -1.74 9.68
C MET A 201 -14.01 -1.50 11.09
N ARG A 202 -13.37 -0.56 11.82
CA ARG A 202 -13.67 -0.22 13.22
C ARG A 202 -13.80 1.29 13.35
N PHE A 203 -14.86 1.76 14.01
CA PHE A 203 -15.22 3.16 14.08
C PHE A 203 -15.73 3.53 15.45
N SER A 204 -15.45 4.76 15.88
CA SER A 204 -15.93 5.33 17.15
C SER A 204 -17.40 5.71 17.12
N SER A 205 -17.94 5.99 15.93
CA SER A 205 -19.34 6.38 15.73
C SER A 205 -19.94 5.73 14.47
N VAL A 206 -21.27 5.67 14.43
CA VAL A 206 -22.00 5.18 13.26
C VAL A 206 -21.84 6.14 12.08
N ASP A 207 -21.72 7.43 12.32
CA ASP A 207 -21.58 8.42 11.26
C ASP A 207 -20.20 8.30 10.58
N GLU A 208 -19.15 8.11 11.36
CA GLU A 208 -17.82 7.80 10.84
C GLU A 208 -17.83 6.49 10.02
N ALA A 209 -18.47 5.44 10.54
CA ALA A 209 -18.61 4.16 9.88
C ALA A 209 -19.34 4.31 8.53
N ARG A 210 -20.45 5.06 8.51
CA ARG A 210 -21.23 5.32 7.29
C ARG A 210 -20.44 6.14 6.27
N ALA A 211 -19.72 7.17 6.72
CA ALA A 211 -18.88 7.98 5.85
C ALA A 211 -17.77 7.15 5.20
N ASP A 212 -17.12 6.25 5.95
CA ASP A 212 -16.10 5.36 5.40
C ASP A 212 -16.68 4.32 4.43
N LEU A 213 -17.80 3.70 4.79
CA LEU A 213 -18.50 2.77 3.91
C LEU A 213 -18.95 3.45 2.61
N ARG A 214 -19.44 4.71 2.69
CA ARG A 214 -19.82 5.50 1.52
C ARG A 214 -18.65 5.68 0.54
N ARG A 215 -17.45 5.91 1.06
CA ARG A 215 -16.23 6.04 0.23
C ARG A 215 -15.90 4.74 -0.51
N LEU A 216 -16.21 3.58 0.08
CA LEU A 216 -15.96 2.27 -0.54
C LEU A 216 -16.91 1.97 -1.71
N ALA A 217 -17.97 2.73 -1.88
CA ALA A 217 -18.86 2.66 -3.05
C ALA A 217 -18.34 3.42 -4.28
N GLY A 218 -17.29 4.23 -4.13
CA GLY A 218 -16.71 5.03 -5.20
C GLY A 218 -17.08 6.52 -5.14
N PRO A 219 -16.42 7.33 -5.99
CA PRO A 219 -16.61 8.78 -5.97
C PRO A 219 -17.95 9.21 -6.59
N GLU A 220 -18.56 8.37 -7.41
CA GLU A 220 -19.79 8.71 -8.13
C GLU A 220 -20.92 9.03 -7.14
N PRO A 221 -21.68 10.11 -7.37
CA PRO A 221 -22.82 10.46 -6.54
C PRO A 221 -23.87 9.34 -6.51
N PHE A 222 -24.57 9.21 -5.40
CA PHE A 222 -25.66 8.26 -5.29
C PHE A 222 -26.94 8.82 -5.92
N THR A 223 -27.64 7.96 -6.64
CA THR A 223 -29.03 8.19 -7.01
C THR A 223 -29.93 8.09 -5.77
N ALA A 224 -31.18 8.58 -5.85
CA ALA A 224 -32.14 8.44 -4.76
C ALA A 224 -32.42 6.96 -4.39
N ARG A 225 -32.32 6.02 -5.35
CA ARG A 225 -32.42 4.59 -5.10
C ARG A 225 -31.22 4.07 -4.32
N GLU A 226 -30.02 4.46 -4.72
CA GLU A 226 -28.79 4.01 -4.06
C GLU A 226 -28.65 4.56 -2.64
N HIS A 227 -29.14 5.76 -2.36
CA HIS A 227 -29.22 6.26 -0.99
C HIS A 227 -30.04 5.34 -0.09
N ARG A 228 -31.25 4.93 -0.54
CA ARG A 228 -32.08 4.00 0.23
C ARG A 228 -31.43 2.63 0.40
N LEU A 229 -30.81 2.11 -0.65
CA LEU A 229 -30.08 0.83 -0.59
C LEU A 229 -28.88 0.92 0.37
N PHE A 230 -28.11 2.00 0.31
CA PHE A 230 -26.98 2.22 1.20
C PHE A 230 -27.41 2.30 2.67
N ASP A 231 -28.52 2.99 2.96
CA ASP A 231 -29.05 3.11 4.32
C ASP A 231 -29.47 1.73 4.86
N ALA A 232 -30.15 0.93 4.03
CA ALA A 232 -30.53 -0.43 4.38
C ALA A 232 -29.29 -1.33 4.59
N TYR A 233 -28.31 -1.23 3.71
CA TYR A 233 -27.06 -1.98 3.82
C TYR A 233 -26.28 -1.63 5.10
N ALA A 234 -26.13 -0.34 5.37
CA ALA A 234 -25.43 0.14 6.57
C ALA A 234 -26.14 -0.32 7.86
N ALA A 235 -27.48 -0.23 7.89
CA ALA A 235 -28.28 -0.70 9.03
C ALA A 235 -28.16 -2.22 9.26
N GLN A 236 -28.03 -3.00 8.19
CA GLN A 236 -27.89 -4.45 8.25
C GLN A 236 -26.50 -4.90 8.71
N HIS A 237 -25.42 -4.23 8.26
CA HIS A 237 -24.06 -4.71 8.38
C HIS A 237 -23.20 -4.00 9.44
N PHE A 238 -23.63 -2.87 10.00
CA PHE A 238 -22.96 -2.29 11.15
C PHE A 238 -23.49 -2.86 12.45
N VAL A 239 -22.59 -3.43 13.23
CA VAL A 239 -22.87 -3.98 14.56
C VAL A 239 -21.97 -3.34 15.61
N ARG A 240 -22.48 -3.22 16.84
CA ARG A 240 -21.67 -2.80 17.99
C ARG A 240 -20.92 -4.02 18.56
N ARG A 241 -19.67 -3.84 18.86
CA ARG A 241 -18.87 -4.83 19.57
C ARG A 241 -18.09 -4.17 20.70
N ALA A 242 -17.95 -4.89 21.80
CA ALA A 242 -17.02 -4.53 22.85
C ALA A 242 -15.60 -4.47 22.29
N ALA A 243 -14.86 -3.45 22.63
CA ALA A 243 -13.45 -3.27 22.32
C ALA A 243 -12.72 -2.80 23.57
N GLU A 244 -11.44 -3.11 23.67
CA GLU A 244 -10.57 -2.48 24.66
C GLU A 244 -10.04 -1.16 24.07
N SER A 245 -10.19 -0.07 24.82
CA SER A 245 -9.54 1.19 24.45
C SER A 245 -8.02 1.07 24.66
N PRO A 246 -7.20 1.92 24.05
CA PRO A 246 -5.75 1.97 24.33
C PRO A 246 -5.43 2.21 25.82
N SER A 247 -6.37 2.76 26.58
CA SER A 247 -6.26 2.96 28.05
C SER A 247 -6.72 1.75 28.87
N GLY A 248 -7.15 0.64 28.23
CA GLY A 248 -7.66 -0.55 28.92
C GLY A 248 -9.11 -0.43 29.41
N GLU A 249 -9.81 0.67 29.14
CA GLU A 249 -11.20 0.83 29.52
C GLU A 249 -12.14 0.14 28.50
N PRO A 250 -13.24 -0.48 28.99
CA PRO A 250 -14.25 -1.05 28.11
C PRO A 250 -14.83 0.05 27.20
N SER A 251 -14.76 -0.15 25.91
CA SER A 251 -15.36 0.74 24.93
C SER A 251 -16.22 -0.05 23.96
N GLU A 252 -17.20 0.58 23.37
CA GLU A 252 -17.98 0.02 22.27
C GLU A 252 -17.53 0.64 20.95
N MET A 253 -17.32 -0.20 19.93
CA MET A 253 -16.98 0.23 18.60
C MET A 253 -18.01 -0.25 17.58
N TRP A 254 -18.24 0.56 16.56
CA TRP A 254 -18.97 0.11 15.38
C TRP A 254 -18.03 -0.66 14.45
N VAL A 255 -18.46 -1.83 14.02
CA VAL A 255 -17.71 -2.67 13.08
C VAL A 255 -18.63 -3.17 11.98
N LEU A 256 -18.07 -3.46 10.81
CA LEU A 256 -18.78 -4.30 9.82
C LEU A 256 -18.81 -5.75 10.33
N ASP A 257 -19.94 -6.45 10.13
CA ASP A 257 -20.12 -7.87 10.48
C ASP A 257 -19.33 -8.82 9.58
N TYR A 258 -18.64 -8.28 8.58
CA TYR A 258 -17.75 -9.03 7.69
C TYR A 258 -16.38 -8.33 7.55
N LYS A 259 -15.40 -9.11 7.10
CA LYS A 259 -14.06 -8.61 6.78
C LYS A 259 -14.01 -8.16 5.32
N LEU A 260 -13.41 -7.00 5.07
CA LEU A 260 -13.21 -6.50 3.71
C LEU A 260 -11.94 -7.14 3.10
N PRO A 261 -12.07 -8.01 2.09
CA PRO A 261 -10.93 -8.65 1.46
C PRO A 261 -10.22 -7.69 0.51
N VAL A 262 -8.89 -7.75 0.50
CA VAL A 262 -8.03 -7.10 -0.50
C VAL A 262 -7.09 -8.15 -1.07
N THR A 263 -7.18 -8.40 -2.37
CA THR A 263 -6.29 -9.33 -3.06
C THR A 263 -5.10 -8.58 -3.65
N TRP A 264 -3.91 -9.05 -3.31
CA TRP A 264 -2.63 -8.52 -3.77
C TRP A 264 -1.96 -9.49 -4.72
N VAL A 265 -1.32 -8.97 -5.76
CA VAL A 265 -0.50 -9.71 -6.71
C VAL A 265 0.94 -9.27 -6.56
N PHE A 266 1.80 -10.21 -6.24
CA PHE A 266 3.24 -10.09 -6.42
C PHE A 266 3.58 -10.34 -7.88
N ILE A 267 4.39 -9.47 -8.47
CA ILE A 267 4.95 -9.61 -9.81
C ILE A 267 6.45 -9.36 -9.67
N GLY A 268 7.23 -10.44 -9.74
CA GLY A 268 8.69 -10.39 -9.69
C GLY A 268 9.31 -10.67 -11.07
N TRP A 269 10.48 -10.13 -11.32
CA TRP A 269 11.25 -10.39 -12.54
C TRP A 269 12.73 -10.26 -12.28
N ARG A 270 13.53 -10.88 -13.16
CA ARG A 270 14.98 -10.81 -13.13
C ARG A 270 15.52 -9.75 -14.05
N THR A 271 16.63 -9.14 -13.62
CA THR A 271 17.42 -8.21 -14.42
C THR A 271 18.80 -8.79 -14.73
N GLY A 272 19.33 -9.64 -13.86
CA GLY A 272 20.61 -10.35 -14.00
C GLY A 272 20.48 -11.88 -14.09
N PRO A 273 21.60 -12.61 -14.12
CA PRO A 273 21.65 -14.08 -14.29
C PRO A 273 21.26 -14.88 -13.06
N SER A 274 21.10 -14.29 -11.88
CA SER A 274 20.78 -15.03 -10.65
C SER A 274 19.30 -15.35 -10.47
N ALA A 275 19.02 -16.29 -9.57
CA ALA A 275 17.88 -17.18 -9.62
C ALA A 275 16.58 -16.68 -8.96
N TRP A 276 15.50 -16.55 -9.72
CA TRP A 276 14.22 -17.14 -9.35
C TRP A 276 14.21 -18.56 -9.92
N ALA A 277 14.57 -19.55 -9.16
CA ALA A 277 14.47 -20.96 -9.52
C ALA A 277 13.14 -21.51 -9.06
#